data_4c247706197739a597f273b88793cfd5
#
_entry.id   4c247706197739a597f273b88793cfd5
#
_cell.length_a   1.000
_cell.length_b   1.000
_cell.length_c   1.000
_cell.angle_alpha   90.00
_cell.angle_beta   90.00
_cell.angle_gamma   90.00
#
_symmetry.space_group_name_H-M   'P 1'
#
loop_
_entity.id
_entity.type
_entity.pdbx_description
1 polymer ?
#
loop_
_entity_poly.entity_id
_entity_poly.type
_entity_poly.pdbx_seq_one_letter_code
_entity_poly.pdbx_strand_id
1 'polypeptide(L)'
;MLKLTRTSIMRGWGIEGIPAQPLLSHQSMPAKDSFQLTAFLRGLFLIFSAAVYTAIICLPAFFSCLLDRSGRWPSFFQRTWVRWLLRTNGVRLRLKGLENLREGQSYIFISNHTSILDIPGIISAIPRPTRFIAKKSLAWFPVFGWFLSLAGHILINRKNARSALTGLKKAVTLLRKGMAIVVFPEGSRSLDGRVKEFKGGAFLLAMQAKIPIVPISISGTYQMLPRTGWCFWPGIMELNVGEPISTRDIPLREARPLMERVRNTVIRNLKKEEVIGQWTMDDRRRTVDVKDRAQGP
;
A
#
# COMPACT_ATOMS: atom_id res chain seq x y z
N MET A 1 -11.33 18.50 24.54
CA MET A 1 -10.58 18.69 23.28
C MET A 1 -9.11 18.33 23.53
N LEU A 2 -8.75 17.05 23.46
CA LEU A 2 -7.38 16.55 23.71
C LEU A 2 -6.53 16.85 22.49
N LYS A 3 -5.61 17.83 22.62
CA LYS A 3 -4.53 18.06 21.67
C LYS A 3 -3.57 16.88 21.75
N LEU A 4 -3.70 15.90 20.86
CA LEU A 4 -2.68 14.88 20.66
C LEU A 4 -1.45 15.56 20.04
N THR A 5 -0.42 15.79 20.83
CA THR A 5 0.84 16.33 20.36
C THR A 5 1.56 15.33 19.45
N ARG A 6 2.38 15.83 18.54
CA ARG A 6 3.17 15.05 17.56
C ARG A 6 3.92 13.87 18.19
N THR A 7 4.40 14.05 19.42
CA THR A 7 5.11 13.03 20.24
C THR A 7 4.19 11.88 20.69
N SER A 8 2.93 12.15 20.98
CA SER A 8 1.95 11.13 21.40
C SER A 8 1.57 10.20 20.24
N ILE A 9 1.55 10.71 19.01
CA ILE A 9 1.30 9.93 17.81
C ILE A 9 2.47 8.98 17.55
N MET A 10 3.71 9.42 17.71
CA MET A 10 4.91 8.57 17.49
C MET A 10 5.07 7.48 18.57
N ARG A 11 4.79 7.76 19.84
CA ARG A 11 4.84 6.73 20.91
C ARG A 11 3.82 5.60 20.74
N GLY A 12 2.64 5.91 20.24
CA GLY A 12 1.63 4.89 19.93
C GLY A 12 2.03 3.93 18.79
N TRP A 13 3.13 4.21 18.09
CA TRP A 13 3.61 3.44 16.95
C TRP A 13 4.74 2.48 17.27
N GLY A 14 5.33 2.54 18.48
CA GLY A 14 6.49 1.72 18.84
C GLY A 14 7.72 1.98 17.95
N ILE A 15 7.93 3.24 17.52
CA ILE A 15 9.02 3.66 16.62
C ILE A 15 10.16 4.28 17.46
N GLU A 16 10.41 3.78 18.67
CA GLU A 16 11.61 4.17 19.42
C GLU A 16 12.79 3.33 18.96
N GLY A 17 13.88 4.05 18.66
CA GLY A 17 15.22 3.61 18.30
C GLY A 17 15.54 2.11 18.45
N ILE A 18 15.43 1.37 17.36
CA ILE A 18 15.88 -0.03 17.33
C ILE A 18 17.41 0.00 17.25
N PRO A 19 18.15 -0.50 18.27
CA PRO A 19 19.59 -0.66 18.17
C PRO A 19 19.92 -1.57 16.99
N ALA A 20 21.00 -1.27 16.27
CA ALA A 20 21.53 -2.12 15.23
C ALA A 20 21.87 -3.49 15.84
N GLN A 21 21.11 -4.52 15.51
CA GLN A 21 21.46 -5.87 15.89
C GLN A 21 22.62 -6.37 15.03
N PRO A 22 23.56 -7.12 15.61
CA PRO A 22 24.68 -7.70 14.86
C PRO A 22 24.17 -8.66 13.79
N LEU A 23 24.88 -8.70 12.67
CA LEU A 23 24.68 -9.62 11.56
C LEU A 23 24.58 -11.07 12.10
N LEU A 24 23.44 -11.70 11.85
CA LEU A 24 23.24 -13.11 12.18
C LEU A 24 24.33 -13.95 11.48
N SER A 25 25.08 -14.67 12.31
CA SER A 25 26.06 -15.67 11.90
C SER A 25 25.45 -16.69 10.92
N HIS A 26 26.28 -17.23 10.04
CA HIS A 26 26.00 -18.32 9.09
C HIS A 26 25.20 -19.46 9.71
N GLN A 27 23.86 -19.36 9.69
CA GLN A 27 23.02 -20.53 9.91
C GLN A 27 22.91 -21.27 8.58
N SER A 28 23.20 -22.55 8.60
CA SER A 28 23.03 -23.48 7.48
C SER A 28 21.65 -23.30 6.84
N MET A 29 21.64 -23.07 5.52
CA MET A 29 20.40 -22.85 4.77
C MET A 29 19.52 -24.11 4.83
N PRO A 30 18.22 -23.98 5.14
CA PRO A 30 17.31 -25.11 5.08
C PRO A 30 17.19 -25.65 3.64
N ALA A 31 16.97 -26.95 3.50
CA ALA A 31 16.77 -27.59 2.20
C ALA A 31 15.69 -26.86 1.37
N LYS A 32 15.85 -26.81 0.06
CA LYS A 32 15.02 -26.02 -0.87
C LYS A 32 13.52 -26.28 -0.70
N ASP A 33 13.15 -27.53 -0.45
CA ASP A 33 11.74 -27.94 -0.32
C ASP A 33 11.15 -27.50 1.03
N SER A 34 11.92 -27.55 2.12
CA SER A 34 11.52 -27.04 3.43
C SER A 34 11.34 -25.51 3.44
N PHE A 35 12.15 -24.81 2.66
CA PHE A 35 12.03 -23.36 2.50
C PHE A 35 10.72 -22.95 1.79
N GLN A 36 10.37 -23.64 0.70
CA GLN A 36 9.11 -23.36 -0.01
C GLN A 36 7.88 -23.72 0.82
N LEU A 37 7.90 -24.86 1.52
CA LEU A 37 6.83 -25.27 2.41
C LEU A 37 6.61 -24.24 3.54
N THR A 38 7.69 -23.78 4.16
CA THR A 38 7.61 -22.75 5.21
C THR A 38 6.98 -21.46 4.70
N ALA A 39 7.35 -20.98 3.51
CA ALA A 39 6.78 -19.78 2.91
C ALA A 39 5.30 -19.95 2.55
N PHE A 40 4.91 -21.13 2.09
CA PHE A 40 3.52 -21.47 1.81
C PHE A 40 2.68 -21.49 3.09
N LEU A 41 3.16 -22.16 4.15
CA LEU A 41 2.49 -22.19 5.46
C LEU A 41 2.33 -20.78 6.06
N ARG A 42 3.33 -19.92 5.92
CA ARG A 42 3.22 -18.49 6.29
C ARG A 42 2.18 -17.76 5.45
N GLY A 43 2.06 -18.07 4.17
CA GLY A 43 0.99 -17.54 3.32
C GLY A 43 -0.39 -17.96 3.78
N LEU A 44 -0.58 -19.22 4.16
CA LEU A 44 -1.82 -19.72 4.76
C LEU A 44 -2.11 -19.04 6.10
N PHE A 45 -1.10 -18.87 6.95
CA PHE A 45 -1.24 -18.16 8.22
C PHE A 45 -1.61 -16.69 8.02
N LEU A 46 -1.06 -16.01 7.01
CA LEU A 46 -1.45 -14.65 6.65
C LEU A 46 -2.95 -14.57 6.27
N ILE A 47 -3.44 -15.52 5.49
CA ILE A 47 -4.85 -15.59 5.09
C ILE A 47 -5.72 -15.90 6.30
N PHE A 48 -5.34 -16.88 7.13
CA PHE A 48 -6.05 -17.26 8.34
C PHE A 48 -6.14 -16.09 9.34
N SER A 49 -5.03 -15.45 9.64
CA SER A 49 -4.99 -14.28 10.54
C SER A 49 -5.82 -13.12 10.00
N ALA A 50 -5.79 -12.88 8.68
CA ALA A 50 -6.65 -11.87 8.04
C ALA A 50 -8.13 -12.19 8.20
N ALA A 51 -8.53 -13.46 8.04
CA ALA A 51 -9.91 -13.90 8.23
C ALA A 51 -10.38 -13.74 9.68
N VAL A 52 -9.56 -14.16 10.65
CA VAL A 52 -9.84 -14.01 12.09
C VAL A 52 -10.00 -12.55 12.49
N TYR A 53 -9.06 -11.69 12.09
CA TYR A 53 -9.15 -10.26 12.41
C TYR A 53 -10.30 -9.57 11.69
N THR A 54 -10.66 -10.03 10.50
CA THR A 54 -11.86 -9.54 9.80
C THR A 54 -13.12 -9.94 10.59
N ALA A 55 -13.23 -11.17 11.06
CA ALA A 55 -14.36 -11.62 11.85
C ALA A 55 -14.53 -10.80 13.15
N ILE A 56 -13.42 -10.50 13.85
CA ILE A 56 -13.44 -9.72 15.09
C ILE A 56 -13.81 -8.25 14.82
N ILE A 57 -13.24 -7.63 13.79
CA ILE A 57 -13.36 -6.18 13.56
C ILE A 57 -14.54 -5.82 12.67
N CYS A 58 -15.07 -6.75 11.88
CA CYS A 58 -16.11 -6.49 10.89
C CYS A 58 -17.36 -5.85 11.53
N LEU A 59 -17.85 -6.40 12.63
CA LEU A 59 -19.09 -5.95 13.28
C LEU A 59 -18.94 -4.53 13.85
N PRO A 60 -17.95 -4.23 14.72
CA PRO A 60 -17.75 -2.87 15.21
C PRO A 60 -17.40 -1.88 14.08
N ALA A 61 -16.65 -2.30 13.07
CA ALA A 61 -16.36 -1.45 11.92
C ALA A 61 -17.62 -1.14 11.10
N PHE A 62 -18.52 -2.09 10.93
CA PHE A 62 -19.81 -1.89 10.26
C PHE A 62 -20.65 -0.84 11.00
N PHE A 63 -20.86 -1.01 12.31
CA PHE A 63 -21.61 -0.02 13.10
C PHE A 63 -20.94 1.35 13.11
N SER A 64 -19.62 1.40 13.15
CA SER A 64 -18.90 2.67 13.06
C SER A 64 -19.16 3.42 11.75
N CYS A 65 -19.36 2.70 10.64
CA CYS A 65 -19.70 3.33 9.36
C CYS A 65 -21.10 3.95 9.36
N LEU A 66 -22.05 3.40 10.13
CA LEU A 66 -23.40 3.93 10.26
C LEU A 66 -23.44 5.16 11.18
N LEU A 67 -22.67 5.14 12.27
CA LEU A 67 -22.68 6.15 13.32
C LEU A 67 -21.77 7.33 13.01
N ASP A 68 -20.64 7.10 12.34
CA ASP A 68 -19.64 8.13 12.07
C ASP A 68 -19.43 8.41 10.58
N ARG A 69 -20.12 9.44 10.09
CA ARG A 69 -19.96 9.95 8.72
C ARG A 69 -18.65 10.71 8.48
N SER A 70 -17.92 11.08 9.54
CA SER A 70 -16.59 11.71 9.41
C SER A 70 -15.52 10.74 8.94
N GLY A 71 -15.76 9.43 9.12
CA GLY A 71 -14.86 8.36 8.76
C GLY A 71 -13.67 8.17 9.73
N ARG A 72 -13.69 8.80 10.92
CA ARG A 72 -12.65 8.66 11.94
C ARG A 72 -12.68 7.27 12.56
N TRP A 73 -13.86 6.85 13.04
CA TRP A 73 -14.08 5.53 13.63
C TRP A 73 -13.84 4.38 12.63
N PRO A 74 -14.43 4.40 11.42
CA PRO A 74 -14.11 3.40 10.41
C PRO A 74 -12.62 3.31 10.11
N SER A 75 -11.91 4.45 10.03
CA SER A 75 -10.47 4.48 9.80
C SER A 75 -9.66 3.97 11.01
N PHE A 76 -10.16 4.13 12.23
CA PHE A 76 -9.56 3.55 13.43
C PHE A 76 -9.60 2.01 13.37
N PHE A 77 -10.77 1.42 13.12
CA PHE A 77 -10.91 -0.04 12.98
C PHE A 77 -10.09 -0.59 11.84
N GLN A 78 -10.08 0.10 10.69
CA GLN A 78 -9.26 -0.28 9.55
C GLN A 78 -7.77 -0.29 9.88
N ARG A 79 -7.26 0.73 10.58
CA ARG A 79 -5.85 0.78 11.02
C ARG A 79 -5.54 -0.28 12.06
N THR A 80 -6.44 -0.55 12.99
CA THR A 80 -6.28 -1.61 13.99
C THR A 80 -6.16 -2.97 13.33
N TRP A 81 -7.06 -3.28 12.39
CA TRP A 81 -7.00 -4.51 11.58
C TRP A 81 -5.66 -4.67 10.85
N VAL A 82 -5.23 -3.61 10.16
CA VAL A 82 -3.96 -3.63 9.42
C VAL A 82 -2.76 -3.82 10.36
N ARG A 83 -2.73 -3.12 11.50
CA ARG A 83 -1.64 -3.24 12.48
C ARG A 83 -1.53 -4.65 13.02
N TRP A 84 -2.65 -5.26 13.39
CA TRP A 84 -2.65 -6.65 13.85
C TRP A 84 -2.14 -7.56 12.76
N LEU A 85 -2.65 -7.43 11.53
CA LEU A 85 -2.22 -8.23 10.40
C LEU A 85 -0.72 -8.15 10.15
N LEU A 86 -0.17 -6.94 10.04
CA LEU A 86 1.25 -6.74 9.75
C LEU A 86 2.14 -7.24 10.90
N ARG A 87 1.80 -6.91 12.17
CA ARG A 87 2.60 -7.31 13.34
C ARG A 87 2.63 -8.82 13.52
N THR A 88 1.48 -9.49 13.49
CA THR A 88 1.36 -10.94 13.68
C THR A 88 2.11 -11.71 12.59
N ASN A 89 2.16 -11.15 11.37
CA ASN A 89 2.87 -11.77 10.26
C ASN A 89 4.34 -11.29 10.12
N GLY A 90 4.89 -10.61 11.13
CA GLY A 90 6.30 -10.23 11.17
C GLY A 90 6.71 -9.15 10.16
N VAL A 91 5.74 -8.36 9.66
CA VAL A 91 6.03 -7.22 8.77
C VAL A 91 6.39 -6.00 9.60
N ARG A 92 7.60 -5.47 9.40
CA ARG A 92 8.09 -4.26 10.05
C ARG A 92 7.94 -3.07 9.12
N LEU A 93 7.25 -2.02 9.57
CA LEU A 93 7.06 -0.80 8.80
C LEU A 93 8.15 0.22 9.14
N ARG A 94 8.87 0.70 8.14
CA ARG A 94 9.73 1.88 8.21
C ARG A 94 9.09 3.02 7.43
N LEU A 95 8.97 4.18 8.06
CA LEU A 95 8.24 5.31 7.50
C LEU A 95 9.12 6.56 7.51
N LYS A 96 9.16 7.25 6.36
CA LYS A 96 9.90 8.51 6.17
C LYS A 96 9.00 9.55 5.48
N GLY A 97 9.26 10.82 5.73
CA GLY A 97 8.63 11.92 5.02
C GLY A 97 7.21 12.27 5.47
N LEU A 98 6.72 11.77 6.61
CA LEU A 98 5.41 12.19 7.14
C LEU A 98 5.36 13.67 7.49
N GLU A 99 6.49 14.25 7.85
CA GLU A 99 6.69 15.68 8.12
C GLU A 99 6.36 16.57 6.92
N ASN A 100 6.36 16.03 5.71
CA ASN A 100 5.96 16.73 4.48
C ASN A 100 4.45 17.02 4.43
N LEU A 101 3.66 16.35 5.28
CA LEU A 101 2.20 16.47 5.27
C LEU A 101 1.72 17.53 6.27
N ARG A 102 0.95 18.50 5.80
CA ARG A 102 0.33 19.52 6.65
C ARG A 102 -1.01 19.03 7.19
N GLU A 103 -1.31 19.34 8.47
CA GLU A 103 -2.63 19.07 9.03
C GLU A 103 -3.73 19.86 8.29
N GLY A 104 -4.92 19.26 8.18
CA GLY A 104 -6.08 19.89 7.55
C GLY A 104 -6.04 19.94 6.01
N GLN A 105 -4.89 19.71 5.39
CA GLN A 105 -4.76 19.74 3.93
C GLN A 105 -5.12 18.40 3.30
N SER A 106 -5.97 18.42 2.27
CA SER A 106 -6.30 17.24 1.46
C SER A 106 -5.19 16.94 0.47
N TYR A 107 -4.99 15.65 0.21
CA TYR A 107 -3.96 15.16 -0.72
C TYR A 107 -4.48 14.02 -1.59
N ILE A 108 -3.94 13.92 -2.79
CA ILE A 108 -4.01 12.72 -3.60
C ILE A 108 -2.66 12.04 -3.51
N PHE A 109 -2.64 10.89 -2.84
CA PHE A 109 -1.45 10.05 -2.74
C PHE A 109 -1.32 9.16 -3.97
N ILE A 110 -0.17 9.19 -4.61
CA ILE A 110 0.15 8.39 -5.79
C ILE A 110 1.31 7.46 -5.44
N SER A 111 1.11 6.15 -5.59
CA SER A 111 2.09 5.15 -5.20
C SER A 111 2.29 4.09 -6.29
N ASN A 112 3.48 3.46 -6.30
CA ASN A 112 3.73 2.20 -7.00
C ASN A 112 2.90 1.06 -6.39
N HIS A 113 2.69 -0.01 -7.16
CA HIS A 113 1.87 -1.14 -6.73
C HIS A 113 2.48 -2.48 -7.15
N THR A 114 3.11 -3.16 -6.21
CA THR A 114 3.83 -4.42 -6.45
C THR A 114 3.22 -5.60 -5.70
N SER A 115 2.57 -5.33 -4.56
CA SER A 115 2.01 -6.36 -3.68
C SER A 115 0.61 -5.98 -3.18
N ILE A 116 -0.16 -6.96 -2.72
CA ILE A 116 -1.40 -6.70 -1.97
C ILE A 116 -1.09 -6.03 -0.62
N LEU A 117 0.13 -6.19 -0.10
CA LEU A 117 0.60 -5.59 1.15
C LEU A 117 0.79 -4.07 1.07
N ASP A 118 0.83 -3.48 -0.14
CA ASP A 118 0.97 -2.03 -0.31
C ASP A 118 -0.20 -1.27 0.31
N ILE A 119 -1.43 -1.84 0.21
CA ILE A 119 -2.65 -1.23 0.76
C ILE A 119 -2.59 -1.16 2.29
N PRO A 120 -2.35 -2.28 3.02
CA PRO A 120 -2.10 -2.25 4.46
C PRO A 120 -0.97 -1.29 4.85
N GLY A 121 0.13 -1.29 4.09
CA GLY A 121 1.24 -0.37 4.34
C GLY A 121 0.81 1.09 4.37
N ILE A 122 0.11 1.55 3.33
CA ILE A 122 -0.38 2.93 3.24
C ILE A 122 -1.40 3.25 4.34
N ILE A 123 -2.35 2.35 4.62
CA ILE A 123 -3.34 2.53 5.69
C ILE A 123 -2.66 2.70 7.04
N SER A 124 -1.61 1.92 7.28
CA SER A 124 -0.80 1.98 8.49
C SER A 124 -0.06 3.30 8.61
N ALA A 125 0.50 3.79 7.50
CA ALA A 125 1.39 4.94 7.44
C ALA A 125 0.65 6.28 7.53
N ILE A 126 -0.47 6.45 6.82
CA ILE A 126 -1.12 7.74 6.68
C ILE A 126 -2.05 8.02 7.89
N PRO A 127 -1.79 9.04 8.73
CA PRO A 127 -2.50 9.27 9.99
C PRO A 127 -3.85 9.99 9.80
N ARG A 128 -4.54 9.76 8.69
CA ARG A 128 -5.85 10.36 8.38
C ARG A 128 -6.76 9.39 7.63
N PRO A 129 -8.08 9.65 7.60
CA PRO A 129 -9.00 8.84 6.81
C PRO A 129 -8.60 8.80 5.34
N THR A 130 -8.25 7.63 4.85
CA THR A 130 -7.86 7.41 3.45
C THR A 130 -8.92 6.61 2.71
N ARG A 131 -9.12 6.93 1.43
CA ARG A 131 -10.00 6.18 0.53
C ARG A 131 -9.21 5.76 -0.69
N PHE A 132 -9.47 4.55 -1.14
CA PHE A 132 -8.80 3.96 -2.30
C PHE A 132 -9.71 3.97 -3.51
N ILE A 133 -9.11 4.16 -4.69
CA ILE A 133 -9.79 3.89 -5.96
C ILE A 133 -9.55 2.43 -6.31
N ALA A 134 -10.59 1.61 -6.20
CA ALA A 134 -10.52 0.17 -6.36
C ALA A 134 -11.42 -0.34 -7.51
N LYS A 135 -11.21 -1.58 -7.94
CA LYS A 135 -12.02 -2.21 -9.00
C LYS A 135 -13.41 -2.54 -8.47
N LYS A 136 -14.47 -2.19 -9.22
CA LYS A 136 -15.88 -2.44 -8.84
C LYS A 136 -16.16 -3.91 -8.50
N SER A 137 -15.48 -4.87 -9.17
CA SER A 137 -15.67 -6.28 -8.88
C SER A 137 -15.29 -6.70 -7.45
N LEU A 138 -14.53 -5.90 -6.70
CA LEU A 138 -14.25 -6.18 -5.30
C LEU A 138 -15.49 -6.03 -4.40
N ALA A 139 -16.52 -5.31 -4.85
CA ALA A 139 -17.79 -5.19 -4.14
C ALA A 139 -18.54 -6.53 -4.03
N TRP A 140 -18.26 -7.49 -4.91
CA TRP A 140 -18.91 -8.81 -4.92
C TRP A 140 -18.39 -9.77 -3.85
N PHE A 141 -17.24 -9.48 -3.24
CA PHE A 141 -16.75 -10.30 -2.13
C PHE A 141 -17.61 -10.02 -0.89
N PRO A 142 -18.28 -11.03 -0.34
CA PRO A 142 -19.09 -10.88 0.86
C PRO A 142 -18.24 -10.26 2.00
N VAL A 143 -18.88 -9.49 2.87
CA VAL A 143 -18.27 -8.81 4.02
C VAL A 143 -17.25 -7.75 3.59
N PHE A 144 -16.18 -8.15 2.89
CA PHE A 144 -15.11 -7.24 2.47
C PHE A 144 -15.59 -6.18 1.46
N GLY A 145 -16.35 -6.59 0.45
CA GLY A 145 -16.93 -5.65 -0.53
C GLY A 145 -17.95 -4.70 0.08
N TRP A 146 -18.76 -5.19 1.00
CA TRP A 146 -19.70 -4.36 1.75
C TRP A 146 -18.97 -3.32 2.61
N PHE A 147 -17.92 -3.74 3.33
CA PHE A 147 -17.08 -2.83 4.09
C PHE A 147 -16.44 -1.76 3.20
N LEU A 148 -15.86 -2.14 2.06
CA LEU A 148 -15.28 -1.17 1.12
C LEU A 148 -16.31 -0.12 0.66
N SER A 149 -17.54 -0.55 0.39
CA SER A 149 -18.62 0.34 -0.04
C SER A 149 -19.07 1.28 1.09
N LEU A 150 -19.31 0.74 2.28
CA LEU A 150 -19.75 1.48 3.46
C LEU A 150 -18.65 2.41 3.99
N ALA A 151 -17.41 1.96 4.02
CA ALA A 151 -16.26 2.79 4.38
C ALA A 151 -15.98 3.91 3.36
N GLY A 152 -16.75 3.98 2.26
CA GLY A 152 -16.71 5.08 1.30
C GLY A 152 -15.57 4.98 0.29
N HIS A 153 -14.96 3.82 0.11
CA HIS A 153 -13.99 3.61 -0.98
C HIS A 153 -14.63 3.84 -2.35
N ILE A 154 -13.82 4.25 -3.33
CA ILE A 154 -14.29 4.59 -4.67
C ILE A 154 -14.15 3.37 -5.56
N LEU A 155 -15.27 2.72 -5.84
CA LEU A 155 -15.31 1.52 -6.69
C LEU A 155 -15.62 1.91 -8.13
N ILE A 156 -14.68 1.65 -9.05
CA ILE A 156 -14.82 2.01 -10.47
C ILE A 156 -14.72 0.78 -11.38
N ASN A 157 -15.51 0.81 -12.46
CA ASN A 157 -15.28 -0.07 -13.59
C ASN A 157 -14.30 0.64 -14.54
N ARG A 158 -13.05 0.19 -14.56
CA ARG A 158 -11.97 0.82 -15.36
C ARG A 158 -12.15 0.70 -16.87
N LYS A 159 -13.05 -0.19 -17.32
CA LYS A 159 -13.40 -0.35 -18.74
C LYS A 159 -14.56 0.56 -19.17
N ASN A 160 -15.21 1.27 -18.24
CA ASN A 160 -16.37 2.11 -18.49
C ASN A 160 -16.07 3.56 -18.13
N ALA A 161 -15.99 4.43 -19.13
CA ALA A 161 -15.67 5.86 -18.97
C ALA A 161 -16.68 6.59 -18.04
N ARG A 162 -17.97 6.25 -18.12
CA ARG A 162 -19.02 6.85 -17.27
C ARG A 162 -18.80 6.46 -15.79
N SER A 163 -18.43 5.21 -15.51
CA SER A 163 -18.09 4.75 -14.17
C SER A 163 -16.85 5.44 -13.63
N ALA A 164 -15.83 5.62 -14.47
CA ALA A 164 -14.62 6.36 -14.10
C ALA A 164 -14.94 7.81 -13.74
N LEU A 165 -15.76 8.50 -14.55
CA LEU A 165 -16.17 9.88 -14.30
C LEU A 165 -16.98 10.04 -13.00
N THR A 166 -17.90 9.10 -12.72
CA THR A 166 -18.67 9.08 -11.47
C THR A 166 -17.74 8.88 -10.27
N GLY A 167 -16.76 7.99 -10.39
CA GLY A 167 -15.73 7.80 -9.37
C GLY A 167 -14.89 9.05 -9.12
N LEU A 168 -14.58 9.78 -10.19
CA LEU A 168 -13.85 11.03 -10.14
C LEU A 168 -14.63 12.10 -9.36
N LYS A 169 -15.92 12.28 -9.67
CA LYS A 169 -16.82 13.20 -8.95
C LYS A 169 -16.91 12.87 -7.46
N LYS A 170 -17.04 11.57 -7.13
CA LYS A 170 -17.03 11.10 -5.74
C LYS A 170 -15.70 11.42 -5.05
N ALA A 171 -14.57 11.22 -5.74
CA ALA A 171 -13.24 11.55 -5.21
C ALA A 171 -13.12 13.04 -4.86
N VAL A 172 -13.54 13.94 -5.75
CA VAL A 172 -13.55 15.40 -5.49
C VAL A 172 -14.36 15.75 -4.24
N THR A 173 -15.55 15.16 -4.10
CA THR A 173 -16.41 15.38 -2.92
C THR A 173 -15.72 14.94 -1.63
N LEU A 174 -15.04 13.80 -1.63
CA LEU A 174 -14.31 13.28 -0.46
C LEU A 174 -13.08 14.13 -0.13
N LEU A 175 -12.35 14.60 -1.13
CA LEU A 175 -11.21 15.50 -0.96
C LEU A 175 -11.65 16.84 -0.34
N ARG A 176 -12.78 17.40 -0.77
CA ARG A 176 -13.36 18.63 -0.17
C ARG A 176 -13.77 18.44 1.29
N LYS A 177 -14.06 17.22 1.72
CA LYS A 177 -14.34 16.87 3.12
C LYS A 177 -13.07 16.59 3.95
N GLY A 178 -11.88 16.89 3.44
CA GLY A 178 -10.60 16.69 4.14
C GLY A 178 -10.09 15.24 4.12
N MET A 179 -10.71 14.34 3.35
CA MET A 179 -10.23 12.97 3.21
C MET A 179 -9.07 12.89 2.23
N ALA A 180 -8.19 11.92 2.42
CA ALA A 180 -7.12 11.60 1.50
C ALA A 180 -7.55 10.51 0.50
N ILE A 181 -7.17 10.67 -0.77
CA ILE A 181 -7.41 9.66 -1.81
C ILE A 181 -6.07 9.00 -2.15
N VAL A 182 -6.05 7.68 -2.15
CA VAL A 182 -4.87 6.89 -2.57
C VAL A 182 -5.16 6.26 -3.92
N VAL A 183 -4.23 6.43 -4.84
CA VAL A 183 -4.31 5.88 -6.20
C VAL A 183 -3.03 5.13 -6.54
N PHE A 184 -3.20 3.94 -7.09
CA PHE A 184 -2.15 3.20 -7.79
C PHE A 184 -2.36 3.41 -9.30
N PRO A 185 -1.65 4.38 -9.92
CA PRO A 185 -1.95 4.79 -11.29
C PRO A 185 -1.54 3.75 -12.33
N GLU A 186 -0.74 2.76 -11.95
CA GLU A 186 -0.40 1.60 -12.77
C GLU A 186 -1.63 0.76 -13.16
N GLY A 187 -2.69 0.83 -12.34
CA GLY A 187 -3.94 0.13 -12.58
C GLY A 187 -3.94 -1.36 -12.25
N SER A 188 -2.80 -1.98 -12.02
CA SER A 188 -2.65 -3.36 -11.55
C SER A 188 -1.28 -3.54 -10.92
N ARG A 189 -1.13 -4.51 -10.02
CA ARG A 189 0.16 -4.87 -9.42
C ARG A 189 1.18 -5.22 -10.50
N SER A 190 2.43 -4.83 -10.29
CA SER A 190 3.57 -5.24 -11.11
C SER A 190 3.78 -6.75 -11.05
N LEU A 191 4.32 -7.33 -12.12
CA LEU A 191 4.67 -8.76 -12.18
C LEU A 191 6.15 -8.99 -11.86
N ASP A 192 6.98 -7.99 -12.13
CA ASP A 192 8.45 -8.04 -12.04
C ASP A 192 9.03 -7.14 -10.94
N GLY A 193 8.17 -6.48 -10.14
CA GLY A 193 8.56 -5.54 -9.11
C GLY A 193 8.88 -4.13 -9.61
N ARG A 194 8.96 -3.92 -10.92
CA ARG A 194 9.26 -2.60 -11.50
C ARG A 194 8.02 -1.70 -11.53
N VAL A 195 8.24 -0.40 -11.41
CA VAL A 195 7.17 0.61 -11.53
C VAL A 195 6.75 0.71 -12.99
N LYS A 196 5.49 0.38 -13.26
CA LYS A 196 4.91 0.47 -14.59
C LYS A 196 4.61 1.92 -15.00
N GLU A 197 4.16 2.10 -16.22
CA GLU A 197 3.65 3.39 -16.69
C GLU A 197 2.41 3.79 -15.88
N PHE A 198 2.31 5.09 -15.60
CA PHE A 198 1.20 5.66 -14.88
C PHE A 198 0.09 6.06 -15.85
N LYS A 199 -1.16 5.92 -15.41
CA LYS A 199 -2.35 6.35 -16.14
C LYS A 199 -2.77 7.75 -15.69
N GLY A 200 -3.16 8.59 -16.65
CA GLY A 200 -3.41 10.02 -16.43
C GLY A 200 -4.60 10.37 -15.54
N GLY A 201 -5.55 9.44 -15.30
CA GLY A 201 -6.81 9.77 -14.62
C GLY A 201 -6.68 10.39 -13.23
N ALA A 202 -5.71 9.93 -12.41
CA ALA A 202 -5.46 10.50 -11.08
C ALA A 202 -4.87 11.91 -11.15
N PHE A 203 -4.07 12.19 -12.16
CA PHE A 203 -3.43 13.48 -12.40
C PHE A 203 -4.46 14.51 -12.87
N LEU A 204 -5.31 14.14 -13.82
CA LEU A 204 -6.43 15.00 -14.25
C LEU A 204 -7.36 15.32 -13.08
N LEU A 205 -7.66 14.33 -12.22
CA LEU A 205 -8.41 14.56 -10.98
C LEU A 205 -7.74 15.61 -10.10
N ALA A 206 -6.44 15.45 -9.84
CA ALA A 206 -5.68 16.34 -8.97
C ALA A 206 -5.67 17.78 -9.51
N MET A 207 -5.45 17.94 -10.79
CA MET A 207 -5.40 19.24 -11.48
C MET A 207 -6.78 19.92 -11.50
N GLN A 208 -7.84 19.18 -11.85
CA GLN A 208 -9.22 19.72 -11.84
C GLN A 208 -9.67 20.10 -10.43
N ALA A 209 -9.31 19.31 -9.41
CA ALA A 209 -9.64 19.60 -8.03
C ALA A 209 -8.70 20.63 -7.38
N LYS A 210 -7.60 21.00 -8.04
CA LYS A 210 -6.50 21.85 -7.51
C LYS A 210 -5.94 21.32 -6.18
N ILE A 211 -5.87 19.99 -6.05
CA ILE A 211 -5.39 19.28 -4.85
C ILE A 211 -3.95 18.79 -5.09
N PRO A 212 -3.01 19.06 -4.18
CA PRO A 212 -1.64 18.62 -4.34
C PRO A 212 -1.51 17.10 -4.37
N ILE A 213 -0.57 16.62 -5.19
CA ILE A 213 -0.19 15.22 -5.29
C ILE A 213 0.98 14.97 -4.34
N VAL A 214 0.90 13.86 -3.58
CA VAL A 214 2.01 13.36 -2.76
C VAL A 214 2.46 12.02 -3.34
N PRO A 215 3.69 11.93 -3.88
CA PRO A 215 4.25 10.66 -4.31
C PRO A 215 4.60 9.80 -3.09
N ILE A 216 4.20 8.54 -3.10
CA ILE A 216 4.60 7.54 -2.09
C ILE A 216 5.38 6.43 -2.80
N SER A 217 6.53 6.09 -2.27
CA SER A 217 7.34 4.96 -2.73
C SER A 217 7.27 3.84 -1.71
N ILE A 218 6.92 2.64 -2.15
CA ILE A 218 6.83 1.45 -1.30
C ILE A 218 7.87 0.45 -1.77
N SER A 219 8.75 0.04 -0.85
CA SER A 219 9.79 -0.96 -1.08
C SER A 219 9.60 -2.17 -0.15
N GLY A 220 10.12 -3.34 -0.56
CA GLY A 220 10.13 -4.57 0.22
C GLY A 220 8.89 -5.46 0.06
N THR A 221 7.76 -4.91 -0.36
CA THR A 221 6.49 -5.67 -0.44
C THR A 221 6.46 -6.70 -1.56
N TYR A 222 7.16 -6.45 -2.66
CA TYR A 222 7.29 -7.39 -3.77
C TYR A 222 8.01 -8.67 -3.33
N GLN A 223 9.09 -8.54 -2.56
CA GLN A 223 9.86 -9.66 -2.03
C GLN A 223 9.07 -10.45 -0.99
N MET A 224 8.23 -9.77 -0.19
CA MET A 224 7.40 -10.42 0.82
C MET A 224 6.27 -11.25 0.21
N LEU A 225 5.54 -10.68 -0.74
CA LEU A 225 4.38 -11.34 -1.37
C LEU A 225 4.17 -10.79 -2.79
N PRO A 226 4.83 -11.37 -3.80
CA PRO A 226 4.66 -10.97 -5.19
C PRO A 226 3.26 -11.28 -5.70
N ARG A 227 2.86 -10.64 -6.78
CA ARG A 227 1.52 -10.81 -7.38
C ARG A 227 1.22 -12.26 -7.78
N THR A 228 2.20 -13.00 -8.23
CA THR A 228 2.08 -14.36 -8.79
C THR A 228 2.27 -15.45 -7.75
N GLY A 229 2.59 -15.10 -6.50
CA GLY A 229 2.95 -16.08 -5.47
C GLY A 229 1.94 -16.15 -4.32
N TRP A 230 1.87 -17.32 -3.69
CA TRP A 230 1.20 -17.57 -2.42
C TRP A 230 2.21 -17.68 -1.26
N CYS A 231 3.51 -17.70 -1.60
CA CYS A 231 4.59 -17.76 -0.63
C CYS A 231 4.80 -16.39 -0.01
N PHE A 232 4.61 -16.30 1.28
CA PHE A 232 4.80 -15.07 2.06
C PHE A 232 6.07 -15.14 2.89
N TRP A 233 6.86 -14.07 2.84
CA TRP A 233 8.04 -13.86 3.65
C TRP A 233 7.89 -12.61 4.50
N PRO A 234 8.04 -12.70 5.84
CA PRO A 234 8.10 -11.52 6.67
C PRO A 234 9.32 -10.68 6.32
N GLY A 235 9.22 -9.37 6.54
CA GLY A 235 10.33 -8.48 6.19
C GLY A 235 10.07 -7.02 6.55
N ILE A 236 10.91 -6.15 6.00
CA ILE A 236 10.79 -4.70 6.19
C ILE A 236 10.07 -4.08 5.00
N MET A 237 8.94 -3.46 5.28
CA MET A 237 8.22 -2.60 4.36
C MET A 237 8.65 -1.16 4.61
N GLU A 238 9.23 -0.51 3.61
CA GLU A 238 9.62 0.90 3.71
C GLU A 238 8.68 1.76 2.88
N LEU A 239 8.07 2.77 3.51
CA LEU A 239 7.28 3.80 2.85
C LEU A 239 8.00 5.14 2.94
N ASN A 240 8.22 5.76 1.79
CA ASN A 240 8.76 7.10 1.68
C ASN A 240 7.67 8.03 1.13
N VAL A 241 7.23 8.97 1.95
CA VAL A 241 6.25 10.00 1.62
C VAL A 241 7.00 11.21 1.09
N GLY A 242 6.93 11.45 -0.21
CA GLY A 242 7.59 12.58 -0.86
C GLY A 242 6.93 13.92 -0.57
N GLU A 243 7.59 14.98 -1.02
CA GLU A 243 7.05 16.34 -0.92
C GLU A 243 5.78 16.52 -1.75
N PRO A 244 4.79 17.27 -1.25
CA PRO A 244 3.59 17.61 -2.00
C PRO A 244 3.91 18.44 -3.25
N ILE A 245 3.40 18.00 -4.40
CA ILE A 245 3.52 18.71 -5.68
C ILE A 245 2.22 19.48 -5.90
N SER A 246 2.29 20.81 -5.96
CA SER A 246 1.12 21.65 -6.26
C SER A 246 0.59 21.37 -7.66
N THR A 247 -0.73 21.40 -7.81
CA THR A 247 -1.41 21.25 -9.10
C THR A 247 -2.22 22.50 -9.48
N ARG A 248 -2.14 23.57 -8.67
CA ARG A 248 -3.02 24.75 -8.82
C ARG A 248 -2.81 25.50 -10.11
N ASP A 249 -1.53 25.65 -10.50
CA ASP A 249 -1.12 26.52 -11.59
C ASP A 249 -0.64 25.73 -12.81
N ILE A 250 -0.86 24.40 -12.79
CA ILE A 250 -0.46 23.50 -13.88
C ILE A 250 -1.64 23.37 -14.85
N PRO A 251 -1.50 23.82 -16.12
CA PRO A 251 -2.55 23.69 -17.13
C PRO A 251 -2.77 22.22 -17.50
N LEU A 252 -4.00 21.83 -17.84
CA LEU A 252 -4.38 20.43 -18.14
C LEU A 252 -3.53 19.79 -19.26
N ARG A 253 -3.02 20.59 -20.21
CA ARG A 253 -2.11 20.11 -21.27
C ARG A 253 -0.79 19.56 -20.71
N GLU A 254 -0.41 19.96 -19.50
CA GLU A 254 0.81 19.49 -18.81
C GLU A 254 0.58 18.28 -17.90
N ALA A 255 -0.55 17.60 -18.03
CA ALA A 255 -0.85 16.40 -17.26
C ALA A 255 0.18 15.28 -17.47
N ARG A 256 0.72 15.13 -18.70
CA ARG A 256 1.74 14.12 -19.02
C ARG A 256 3.10 14.44 -18.39
N PRO A 257 3.67 15.65 -18.52
CA PRO A 257 4.87 16.05 -17.78
C PRO A 257 4.75 15.88 -16.25
N LEU A 258 3.61 16.28 -15.68
CA LEU A 258 3.35 16.09 -14.25
C LEU A 258 3.36 14.61 -13.87
N MET A 259 2.74 13.76 -14.67
CA MET A 259 2.68 12.30 -14.45
C MET A 259 4.09 11.69 -14.47
N GLU A 260 4.92 12.06 -15.44
CA GLU A 260 6.30 11.59 -15.57
C GLU A 260 7.16 12.10 -14.39
N ARG A 261 7.01 13.35 -13.98
CA ARG A 261 7.69 13.92 -12.82
C ARG A 261 7.35 13.13 -11.55
N VAL A 262 6.08 12.86 -11.29
CA VAL A 262 5.63 12.09 -10.12
C VAL A 262 6.14 10.66 -10.18
N ARG A 263 6.07 10.01 -11.34
CA ARG A 263 6.59 8.64 -11.54
C ARG A 263 8.09 8.56 -11.27
N ASN A 264 8.86 9.50 -11.80
CA ASN A 264 10.31 9.56 -11.58
C ASN A 264 10.65 9.83 -10.12
N THR A 265 9.85 10.63 -9.42
CA THR A 265 9.99 10.83 -7.97
C THR A 265 9.72 9.53 -7.20
N VAL A 266 8.66 8.80 -7.55
CA VAL A 266 8.39 7.48 -6.94
C VAL A 266 9.56 6.53 -7.17
N ILE A 267 10.08 6.42 -8.40
CA ILE A 267 11.20 5.53 -8.72
C ILE A 267 12.47 5.92 -7.97
N ARG A 268 12.80 7.20 -7.94
CA ARG A 268 14.00 7.72 -7.28
C ARG A 268 14.02 7.47 -5.77
N ASN A 269 12.83 7.52 -5.15
CA ASN A 269 12.65 7.32 -3.72
C ASN A 269 12.48 5.85 -3.32
N LEU A 270 12.40 4.92 -4.28
CA LEU A 270 12.52 3.51 -3.98
C LEU A 270 13.94 3.23 -3.48
N LYS A 271 14.06 2.46 -2.43
CA LYS A 271 15.37 1.89 -2.11
C LYS A 271 15.86 1.08 -3.31
N LYS A 272 17.04 1.43 -3.80
CA LYS A 272 17.89 0.44 -4.47
C LYS A 272 18.11 -0.63 -3.40
N GLU A 273 17.68 -1.85 -3.68
CA GLU A 273 17.78 -2.96 -2.73
C GLU A 273 19.22 -3.05 -2.23
N GLU A 274 19.49 -2.49 -1.07
CA GLU A 274 20.61 -2.94 -0.26
C GLU A 274 20.21 -4.33 0.18
N VAL A 275 20.84 -5.28 -0.49
CA VAL A 275 20.74 -6.72 -0.28
C VAL A 275 21.09 -7.01 1.18
N ILE A 276 20.07 -7.00 2.06
CA ILE A 276 20.23 -7.50 3.42
C ILE A 276 19.94 -8.98 3.39
N GLY A 277 21.03 -9.78 3.32
CA GLY A 277 21.05 -11.23 3.54
C GLY A 277 20.04 -12.01 2.68
N GLN A 278 20.45 -12.45 1.45
CA GLN A 278 19.47 -12.45 0.42
C GLN A 278 19.42 -13.61 -0.48
N TRP A 279 18.20 -13.89 -0.81
CA TRP A 279 17.84 -14.54 -2.06
C TRP A 279 17.34 -13.46 -3.04
N THR A 280 18.19 -13.07 -3.98
CA THR A 280 17.76 -12.23 -5.09
C THR A 280 16.85 -13.04 -6.00
N MET A 281 15.98 -12.38 -6.78
CA MET A 281 15.19 -13.06 -7.82
C MET A 281 16.08 -13.76 -8.84
N ASP A 282 17.33 -13.34 -8.96
CA ASP A 282 18.35 -13.94 -9.81
C ASP A 282 18.80 -15.32 -9.29
N ASP A 283 18.94 -15.50 -7.99
CA ASP A 283 19.19 -16.81 -7.38
C ASP A 283 18.03 -17.79 -7.56
N ARG A 284 16.78 -17.26 -7.62
CA ARG A 284 15.60 -18.08 -7.96
C ARG A 284 15.61 -18.54 -9.42
N ARG A 285 16.07 -17.71 -10.36
CA ARG A 285 16.21 -18.09 -11.79
C ARG A 285 17.36 -19.07 -12.01
N ARG A 286 18.52 -18.85 -11.40
CA ARG A 286 19.68 -19.76 -11.51
C ARG A 286 19.36 -21.17 -11.03
N THR A 287 18.49 -21.33 -10.04
CA THR A 287 18.08 -22.67 -9.56
C THR A 287 17.07 -23.37 -10.47
N VAL A 288 16.40 -22.64 -11.37
CA VAL A 288 15.53 -23.23 -12.42
C VAL A 288 16.38 -23.66 -13.62
N ASP A 289 17.32 -22.82 -14.07
CA ASP A 289 18.17 -23.11 -15.24
C ASP A 289 19.17 -24.29 -15.04
N VAL A 290 19.54 -24.60 -13.79
CA VAL A 290 20.43 -25.75 -13.51
C VAL A 290 19.68 -27.08 -13.65
N LYS A 291 18.37 -27.14 -13.48
CA LYS A 291 17.58 -28.37 -13.70
C LYS A 291 17.37 -28.70 -15.17
N ASP A 292 17.25 -27.72 -16.03
CA ASP A 292 17.07 -27.94 -17.47
C ASP A 292 18.37 -28.34 -18.19
N ARG A 293 19.54 -28.08 -17.61
CA ARG A 293 20.83 -28.49 -18.15
C ARG A 293 21.31 -29.87 -17.67
N ALA A 294 20.66 -30.46 -16.68
CA ALA A 294 20.99 -31.78 -16.17
C ALA A 294 20.22 -32.93 -16.85
N GLN A 295 19.38 -32.60 -17.85
CA GLN A 295 18.65 -33.57 -18.69
C GLN A 295 18.96 -33.29 -20.17
N GLY A 296 20.16 -33.39 -20.54
CA GLY A 296 20.62 -33.45 -21.93
C GLY A 296 21.44 -34.70 -22.16
N PRO A 297 21.50 -35.16 -23.40
CA PRO A 297 21.23 -36.51 -23.90
C PRO A 297 22.14 -37.59 -23.41
#